data_fb566fa9cdabe3a8b3b6f4c921eb38a8
#
_entry.id   fb566fa9cdabe3a8b3b6f4c921eb38a8
#
_cell.length_a   1.000
_cell.length_b   1.000
_cell.length_c   1.000
_cell.angle_alpha   90.00
_cell.angle_beta   90.00
_cell.angle_gamma   90.00
#
_symmetry.space_group_name_H-M   'P 1'
#
loop_
_entity.id
_entity.type
_entity.pdbx_description
1 polymer ?
#
loop_
_entity_poly.entity_id
_entity_poly.type
_entity_poly.pdbx_seq_one_letter_code
_entity_poly.pdbx_strand_id
1 'polypeptide(L)'
;MTNPIAKREDRAPVTCGGTLTAIIPQDIDQAFRLAQALSGSGDMIPKAFQPVANGPAKTGMIMAAILKGMEVGLAPMQALSAIAIVNGRPTIWGDALRALVLRAGHMIDCEVTGEGKHAVATATLTRASGQVLKRTFSMADAENAGLAGKAGPWKQYPTRMLMNRATAFAVRDGAADALMGMAVAEEVSDYGPDAARDVTPAPRRGGPRFAPQLPEPEDDEPEPVQHDEETGEVLEDGAHAEWIEDSK
;
A
#
# COMPACT_ATOMS: atom_id res chain seq x y z
N MET A 1 -13.69 -29.21 -29.43
CA MET A 1 -14.35 -28.12 -28.65
C MET A 1 -13.37 -26.99 -28.60
N THR A 2 -13.57 -25.96 -29.45
CA THR A 2 -12.73 -24.78 -29.56
C THR A 2 -13.11 -23.83 -28.46
N ASN A 3 -12.18 -23.54 -27.55
CA ASN A 3 -12.31 -22.55 -26.50
C ASN A 3 -12.55 -21.17 -27.15
N PRO A 4 -13.66 -20.47 -26.89
CA PRO A 4 -13.85 -19.13 -27.47
C PRO A 4 -12.81 -18.21 -26.88
N ILE A 5 -11.93 -17.67 -27.75
CA ILE A 5 -10.99 -16.61 -27.43
C ILE A 5 -11.82 -15.44 -26.89
N ALA A 6 -11.68 -15.14 -25.61
CA ALA A 6 -12.35 -14.00 -24.99
C ALA A 6 -12.04 -12.76 -25.82
N LYS A 7 -13.11 -12.09 -26.26
CA LYS A 7 -13.06 -10.86 -27.05
C LYS A 7 -12.21 -9.86 -26.29
N ARG A 8 -11.10 -9.44 -26.90
CA ARG A 8 -10.19 -8.45 -26.33
C ARG A 8 -10.99 -7.15 -26.26
N GLU A 9 -11.39 -6.76 -25.05
CA GLU A 9 -12.03 -5.48 -24.85
C GLU A 9 -11.09 -4.38 -25.36
N ASP A 10 -11.62 -3.43 -26.13
CA ASP A 10 -10.90 -2.32 -26.69
C ASP A 10 -10.21 -1.53 -25.57
N ARG A 11 -8.90 -1.72 -25.45
CA ARG A 11 -8.09 -0.92 -24.52
C ARG A 11 -7.99 0.48 -25.09
N ALA A 12 -8.50 1.45 -24.34
CA ALA A 12 -8.34 2.84 -24.68
C ALA A 12 -6.86 3.15 -24.97
N PRO A 13 -6.54 3.81 -26.09
CA PRO A 13 -5.16 4.10 -26.44
C PRO A 13 -4.53 5.03 -25.40
N VAL A 14 -3.27 4.80 -25.08
CA VAL A 14 -2.47 5.72 -24.27
C VAL A 14 -2.23 6.97 -25.10
N THR A 15 -2.97 8.05 -24.84
CA THR A 15 -2.79 9.33 -25.55
C THR A 15 -1.68 10.14 -24.89
N CYS A 16 -0.61 10.42 -25.62
CA CYS A 16 0.41 11.37 -25.23
C CYS A 16 -0.01 12.79 -25.66
N GLY A 17 0.00 13.74 -24.74
CA GLY A 17 -0.26 15.15 -25.02
C GLY A 17 -1.73 15.55 -24.80
N GLY A 18 -2.05 15.97 -23.61
CA GLY A 18 -3.37 16.28 -23.10
C GLY A 18 -3.57 15.58 -21.77
N THR A 19 -4.69 15.07 -21.46
CA THR A 19 -4.91 14.33 -20.21
C THR A 19 -4.19 12.97 -20.29
N LEU A 20 -3.04 12.84 -19.64
CA LEU A 20 -2.30 11.57 -19.55
C LEU A 20 -3.17 10.58 -18.77
N THR A 21 -3.74 9.62 -19.45
CA THR A 21 -4.41 8.50 -18.80
C THR A 21 -3.36 7.46 -18.45
N ALA A 22 -2.99 7.39 -17.17
CA ALA A 22 -2.11 6.34 -16.68
C ALA A 22 -2.79 4.97 -16.87
N ILE A 23 -1.99 3.93 -17.10
CA ILE A 23 -2.49 2.55 -17.07
C ILE A 23 -2.81 2.23 -15.60
N ILE A 24 -4.10 2.18 -15.28
CA ILE A 24 -4.59 1.88 -13.93
C ILE A 24 -5.22 0.49 -13.95
N PRO A 25 -4.64 -0.50 -13.25
CA PRO A 25 -5.25 -1.83 -13.11
C PRO A 25 -6.64 -1.73 -12.49
N GLN A 26 -7.60 -2.46 -13.05
CA GLN A 26 -8.98 -2.49 -12.57
C GLN A 26 -9.26 -3.73 -11.71
N ASP A 27 -8.40 -4.74 -11.79
CA ASP A 27 -8.51 -6.00 -11.06
C ASP A 27 -7.12 -6.51 -10.66
N ILE A 28 -7.11 -7.56 -9.84
CA ILE A 28 -5.88 -8.16 -9.29
C ILE A 28 -5.01 -8.77 -10.39
N ASP A 29 -5.62 -9.33 -11.44
CA ASP A 29 -4.89 -9.95 -12.54
C ASP A 29 -4.18 -8.91 -13.40
N GLN A 30 -4.80 -7.77 -13.63
CA GLN A 30 -4.17 -6.65 -14.33
C GLN A 30 -3.02 -6.07 -13.51
N ALA A 31 -3.22 -5.92 -12.19
CA ALA A 31 -2.17 -5.47 -11.28
C ALA A 31 -0.97 -6.44 -11.26
N PHE A 32 -1.24 -7.74 -11.22
CA PHE A 32 -0.21 -8.77 -11.27
C PHE A 32 0.55 -8.77 -12.61
N ARG A 33 -0.16 -8.71 -13.74
CA ARG A 33 0.46 -8.64 -15.08
C ARG A 33 1.31 -7.39 -15.25
N LEU A 34 0.85 -6.25 -14.75
CA LEU A 34 1.64 -5.01 -14.76
C LEU A 34 2.90 -5.14 -13.91
N ALA A 35 2.77 -5.67 -12.68
CA ALA A 35 3.90 -5.89 -11.79
C ALA A 35 4.91 -6.88 -12.39
N GLN A 36 4.44 -7.93 -13.06
CA GLN A 36 5.28 -8.90 -13.74
C GLN A 36 6.06 -8.27 -14.90
N ALA A 37 5.40 -7.46 -15.73
CA ALA A 37 6.06 -6.73 -16.81
C ALA A 37 7.13 -5.77 -16.27
N LEU A 38 6.83 -5.06 -15.18
CA LEU A 38 7.75 -4.12 -14.54
C LEU A 38 8.90 -4.84 -13.83
N SER A 39 8.70 -6.04 -13.31
CA SER A 39 9.76 -6.80 -12.65
C SER A 39 10.94 -7.12 -13.57
N GLY A 40 10.72 -7.17 -14.88
CA GLY A 40 11.74 -7.34 -15.90
C GLY A 40 12.39 -6.05 -16.41
N SER A 41 11.99 -4.87 -15.90
CA SER A 41 12.44 -3.57 -16.44
C SER A 41 13.83 -3.11 -15.96
N GLY A 42 14.58 -3.95 -15.26
CA GLY A 42 15.95 -3.66 -14.84
C GLY A 42 16.06 -2.40 -13.96
N ASP A 43 16.93 -1.49 -14.34
CA ASP A 43 17.24 -0.27 -13.59
C ASP A 43 16.10 0.78 -13.55
N MET A 44 15.04 0.58 -14.31
CA MET A 44 13.84 1.42 -14.22
C MET A 44 13.05 1.20 -12.93
N ILE A 45 13.32 0.10 -12.23
CA ILE A 45 12.72 -0.20 -10.93
C ILE A 45 13.65 0.30 -9.82
N PRO A 46 13.14 1.06 -8.83
CA PRO A 46 13.95 1.53 -7.72
C PRO A 46 14.68 0.39 -7.01
N LYS A 47 15.89 0.67 -6.55
CA LYS A 47 16.77 -0.32 -5.90
C LYS A 47 16.12 -1.03 -4.71
N ALA A 48 15.15 -0.40 -4.04
CA ALA A 48 14.39 -1.00 -2.96
C ALA A 48 13.65 -2.28 -3.37
N PHE A 49 13.34 -2.43 -4.66
CA PHE A 49 12.68 -3.60 -5.24
C PHE A 49 13.64 -4.56 -5.96
N GLN A 50 14.94 -4.23 -6.01
CA GLN A 50 15.94 -5.02 -6.72
C GLN A 50 16.61 -6.15 -5.90
N PRO A 51 16.72 -6.11 -4.55
CA PRO A 51 17.52 -7.09 -3.79
C PRO A 51 16.95 -8.50 -3.82
N VAL A 52 15.71 -8.67 -4.27
CA VAL A 52 15.10 -9.99 -4.43
C VAL A 52 15.42 -10.49 -5.82
N ALA A 53 16.07 -11.67 -5.93
CA ALA A 53 16.29 -12.35 -7.20
C ALA A 53 14.99 -12.39 -8.03
N ASN A 54 15.12 -12.28 -9.37
CA ASN A 54 13.97 -12.32 -10.26
C ASN A 54 13.09 -13.52 -9.93
N GLY A 55 11.82 -13.26 -9.59
CA GLY A 55 10.90 -14.29 -9.19
C GLY A 55 9.58 -13.77 -8.63
N PRO A 56 8.70 -14.66 -8.17
CA PRO A 56 7.38 -14.31 -7.65
C PRO A 56 7.42 -13.28 -6.52
N ALA A 57 8.43 -13.34 -5.65
CA ALA A 57 8.58 -12.41 -4.54
C ALA A 57 8.80 -10.96 -5.01
N LYS A 58 9.63 -10.75 -6.04
CA LYS A 58 9.86 -9.42 -6.62
C LYS A 58 8.57 -8.86 -7.24
N THR A 59 7.85 -9.68 -8.00
CA THR A 59 6.56 -9.29 -8.59
C THR A 59 5.56 -8.93 -7.50
N GLY A 60 5.48 -9.72 -6.42
CA GLY A 60 4.61 -9.46 -5.28
C GLY A 60 4.93 -8.14 -4.57
N MET A 61 6.20 -7.82 -4.36
CA MET A 61 6.62 -6.53 -3.78
C MET A 61 6.23 -5.34 -4.65
N ILE A 62 6.46 -5.44 -5.96
CA ILE A 62 6.07 -4.39 -6.92
C ILE A 62 4.56 -4.23 -6.92
N MET A 63 3.80 -5.32 -6.98
CA MET A 63 2.34 -5.30 -6.93
C MET A 63 1.82 -4.66 -5.64
N ALA A 64 2.37 -5.04 -4.49
CA ALA A 64 1.97 -4.46 -3.20
C ALA A 64 2.25 -2.95 -3.14
N ALA A 65 3.38 -2.48 -3.66
CA ALA A 65 3.69 -1.05 -3.74
C ALA A 65 2.73 -0.30 -4.67
N ILE A 66 2.39 -0.89 -5.83
CA ILE A 66 1.40 -0.32 -6.75
C ILE A 66 0.04 -0.21 -6.08
N LEU A 67 -0.46 -1.28 -5.47
CA LEU A 67 -1.75 -1.31 -4.80
C LEU A 67 -1.79 -0.30 -3.65
N LYS A 68 -0.74 -0.27 -2.80
CA LYS A 68 -0.64 0.71 -1.72
C LYS A 68 -0.60 2.15 -2.22
N GLY A 69 0.09 2.41 -3.32
CA GLY A 69 0.09 3.72 -3.95
C GLY A 69 -1.28 4.11 -4.50
N MET A 70 -1.99 3.17 -5.11
CA MET A 70 -3.35 3.40 -5.61
C MET A 70 -4.35 3.75 -4.51
N GLU A 71 -4.22 3.16 -3.31
CA GLU A 71 -5.05 3.52 -2.15
C GLU A 71 -4.94 5.00 -1.76
N VAL A 72 -3.75 5.58 -1.92
CA VAL A 72 -3.53 7.02 -1.71
C VAL A 72 -3.64 7.83 -3.00
N GLY A 73 -4.10 7.18 -4.08
CA GLY A 73 -4.37 7.79 -5.39
C GLY A 73 -3.14 8.07 -6.22
N LEU A 74 -2.02 7.41 -6.04
CA LEU A 74 -0.89 7.46 -6.95
C LEU A 74 -1.12 6.52 -8.14
N ALA A 75 -0.75 6.95 -9.35
CA ALA A 75 -0.70 6.05 -10.49
C ALA A 75 0.43 4.99 -10.29
N PRO A 76 0.37 3.82 -10.93
CA PRO A 76 1.32 2.73 -10.71
C PRO A 76 2.80 3.13 -10.77
N MET A 77 3.21 3.89 -11.78
CA MET A 77 4.60 4.34 -11.90
C MET A 77 4.97 5.40 -10.86
N GLN A 78 4.02 6.24 -10.48
CA GLN A 78 4.20 7.20 -9.38
C GLN A 78 4.36 6.45 -8.06
N ALA A 79 3.55 5.41 -7.83
CA ALA A 79 3.65 4.57 -6.64
C ALA A 79 5.05 3.95 -6.50
N LEU A 80 5.59 3.38 -7.57
CA LEU A 80 6.93 2.78 -7.54
C LEU A 80 8.04 3.80 -7.28
N SER A 81 7.89 5.03 -7.77
CA SER A 81 8.86 6.10 -7.54
C SER A 81 8.74 6.74 -6.16
N ALA A 82 7.52 6.78 -5.60
CA ALA A 82 7.19 7.47 -4.36
C ALA A 82 7.30 6.59 -3.13
N ILE A 83 7.10 5.27 -3.27
CA ILE A 83 7.09 4.33 -2.16
C ILE A 83 8.46 3.67 -2.02
N ALA A 84 8.97 3.65 -0.79
CA ALA A 84 10.12 2.86 -0.39
C ALA A 84 9.68 1.77 0.59
N ILE A 85 10.35 0.63 0.56
CA ILE A 85 10.16 -0.41 1.57
C ILE A 85 11.31 -0.30 2.58
N VAL A 86 10.98 0.18 3.76
CA VAL A 86 11.95 0.33 4.86
C VAL A 86 11.53 -0.57 6.01
N ASN A 87 12.40 -1.48 6.42
CA ASN A 87 12.12 -2.46 7.49
C ASN A 87 10.81 -3.26 7.25
N GLY A 88 10.56 -3.68 5.98
CA GLY A 88 9.38 -4.45 5.58
C GLY A 88 8.07 -3.65 5.54
N ARG A 89 8.12 -2.34 5.73
CA ARG A 89 6.93 -1.46 5.70
C ARG A 89 6.95 -0.53 4.49
N PRO A 90 5.84 -0.36 3.77
CA PRO A 90 5.72 0.67 2.74
C PRO A 90 5.75 2.04 3.40
N THR A 91 6.66 2.88 2.92
CA THR A 91 6.87 4.26 3.37
C THR A 91 6.85 5.19 2.17
N ILE A 92 6.62 6.48 2.39
CA ILE A 92 6.58 7.48 1.33
C ILE A 92 7.75 8.46 1.46
N TRP A 93 8.35 8.83 0.31
CA TRP A 93 9.39 9.88 0.28
C TRP A 93 8.80 11.28 0.47
N GLY A 94 9.57 12.20 1.08
CA GLY A 94 9.11 13.53 1.44
C GLY A 94 8.55 14.36 0.29
N ASP A 95 9.09 14.25 -0.92
CA ASP A 95 8.56 14.97 -2.09
C ASP A 95 7.15 14.45 -2.48
N ALA A 96 6.95 13.14 -2.45
CA ALA A 96 5.64 12.52 -2.70
C ALA A 96 4.65 12.79 -1.55
N LEU A 97 5.13 12.87 -0.32
CA LEU A 97 4.36 13.31 0.84
C LEU A 97 3.71 14.69 0.60
N ARG A 98 4.52 15.66 0.17
CA ARG A 98 4.02 17.01 -0.15
C ARG A 98 3.00 16.98 -1.28
N ALA A 99 3.24 16.20 -2.32
CA ALA A 99 2.32 16.05 -3.44
C ALA A 99 0.95 15.47 -3.02
N LEU A 100 0.92 14.49 -2.12
CA LEU A 100 -0.34 13.95 -1.59
C LEU A 100 -1.11 15.00 -0.79
N VAL A 101 -0.43 15.76 0.07
CA VAL A 101 -1.02 16.85 0.87
C VAL A 101 -1.67 17.91 -0.03
N LEU A 102 -0.93 18.38 -1.04
CA LEU A 102 -1.44 19.38 -2.00
C LEU A 102 -2.63 18.83 -2.80
N ARG A 103 -2.57 17.56 -3.21
CA ARG A 103 -3.66 16.91 -3.94
C ARG A 103 -4.92 16.72 -3.11
N ALA A 104 -4.78 16.52 -1.79
CA ALA A 104 -5.90 16.50 -0.84
C ALA A 104 -6.51 17.90 -0.60
N GLY A 105 -6.02 18.94 -1.29
CA GLY A 105 -6.50 20.32 -1.15
C GLY A 105 -5.93 21.05 0.07
N HIS A 106 -4.91 20.49 0.70
CA HIS A 106 -4.21 21.14 1.81
C HIS A 106 -3.01 21.93 1.29
N MET A 107 -2.52 22.87 2.08
CA MET A 107 -1.30 23.61 1.79
C MET A 107 -0.25 23.28 2.84
N ILE A 108 1.00 23.10 2.40
CA ILE A 108 2.14 22.87 3.28
C ILE A 108 3.28 23.77 2.87
N ASP A 109 3.75 24.57 3.80
CA ASP A 109 4.92 25.41 3.64
C ASP A 109 5.93 25.14 4.76
N CYS A 110 7.20 25.42 4.50
CA CYS A 110 8.26 25.21 5.49
C CYS A 110 9.34 26.26 5.35
N GLU A 111 9.54 26.99 6.42
CA GLU A 111 10.55 28.04 6.54
C GLU A 111 11.68 27.58 7.47
N VAL A 112 12.88 28.09 7.23
CA VAL A 112 14.01 27.87 8.13
C VAL A 112 14.52 29.21 8.63
N THR A 113 14.64 29.32 9.94
CA THR A 113 15.20 30.49 10.62
C THR A 113 16.47 30.10 11.36
N GLY A 114 17.39 31.05 11.54
CA GLY A 114 18.70 30.78 12.12
C GLY A 114 19.66 30.03 11.22
N GLU A 115 20.88 29.85 11.66
CA GLU A 115 21.94 29.16 10.91
C GLU A 115 22.72 28.18 11.80
N GLY A 116 23.33 27.17 11.18
CA GLY A 116 24.16 26.18 11.86
C GLY A 116 23.42 25.48 13.00
N LYS A 117 23.94 25.56 14.21
CA LYS A 117 23.33 24.94 15.41
C LYS A 117 22.06 25.62 15.89
N HIS A 118 21.78 26.82 15.43
CA HIS A 118 20.57 27.57 15.77
C HIS A 118 19.50 27.50 14.69
N ALA A 119 19.71 26.68 13.67
CA ALA A 119 18.74 26.50 12.62
C ALA A 119 17.49 25.77 13.13
N VAL A 120 16.32 26.34 12.81
CA VAL A 120 15.00 25.80 13.16
C VAL A 120 14.12 25.80 11.91
N ALA A 121 13.63 24.65 11.52
CA ALA A 121 12.63 24.51 10.47
C ALA A 121 11.23 24.58 11.09
N THR A 122 10.36 25.38 10.51
CA THR A 122 8.94 25.51 10.90
C THR A 122 8.07 25.14 9.70
N ALA A 123 7.36 24.04 9.79
CA ALA A 123 6.37 23.63 8.81
C ALA A 123 4.98 24.10 9.23
N THR A 124 4.28 24.74 8.31
CA THR A 124 2.91 25.21 8.46
C THR A 124 2.01 24.46 7.50
N LEU A 125 1.12 23.62 8.04
CA LEU A 125 0.09 22.92 7.30
C LEU A 125 -1.23 23.69 7.44
N THR A 126 -1.86 24.01 6.32
CA THR A 126 -3.21 24.57 6.28
C THR A 126 -4.13 23.56 5.61
N ARG A 127 -5.10 23.04 6.35
CA ARG A 127 -6.10 22.10 5.79
C ARG A 127 -7.07 22.83 4.87
N ALA A 128 -7.72 22.09 3.97
CA ALA A 128 -8.80 22.62 3.14
C ALA A 128 -9.95 23.23 3.97
N SER A 129 -10.12 22.78 5.22
CA SER A 129 -11.08 23.35 6.19
C SER A 129 -10.66 24.70 6.79
N GLY A 130 -9.44 25.19 6.48
CA GLY A 130 -8.87 26.40 7.06
C GLY A 130 -8.13 26.18 8.39
N GLN A 131 -8.15 24.98 8.95
CA GLN A 131 -7.38 24.68 10.17
C GLN A 131 -5.87 24.77 9.88
N VAL A 132 -5.14 25.45 10.74
CA VAL A 132 -3.69 25.63 10.62
C VAL A 132 -2.97 24.87 11.72
N LEU A 133 -1.99 24.08 11.35
CA LEU A 133 -1.10 23.37 12.27
C LEU A 133 0.36 23.74 11.97
N LYS A 134 1.11 24.08 13.01
CA LYS A 134 2.55 24.34 12.89
C LYS A 134 3.34 23.30 13.67
N ARG A 135 4.45 22.85 13.08
CA ARG A 135 5.44 21.97 13.72
C ARG A 135 6.83 22.50 13.44
N THR A 136 7.67 22.44 14.45
CA THR A 136 9.07 22.84 14.36
C THR A 136 9.99 21.65 14.56
N PHE A 137 11.15 21.71 13.95
CA PHE A 137 12.24 20.79 14.20
C PHE A 137 13.56 21.57 14.11
N SER A 138 14.32 21.58 15.20
CA SER A 138 15.55 22.36 15.33
C SER A 138 16.79 21.48 15.15
N MET A 139 17.96 22.11 14.98
CA MET A 139 19.24 21.39 15.01
C MET A 139 19.49 20.76 16.39
N ALA A 140 19.03 21.37 17.47
CA ALA A 140 19.11 20.80 18.81
C ALA A 140 18.28 19.51 18.93
N ASP A 141 17.07 19.47 18.30
CA ASP A 141 16.26 18.26 18.25
C ASP A 141 16.97 17.18 17.44
N ALA A 142 17.66 17.54 16.35
CA ALA A 142 18.45 16.61 15.56
C ALA A 142 19.67 16.07 16.33
N GLU A 143 20.32 16.90 17.15
CA GLU A 143 21.41 16.46 18.05
C GLU A 143 20.88 15.48 19.12
N ASN A 144 19.78 15.81 19.77
CA ASN A 144 19.13 14.95 20.77
C ASN A 144 18.67 13.60 20.18
N ALA A 145 18.23 13.60 18.94
CA ALA A 145 17.84 12.39 18.22
C ALA A 145 19.03 11.59 17.62
N GLY A 146 20.27 12.05 17.81
CA GLY A 146 21.46 11.41 17.24
C GLY A 146 21.53 11.50 15.70
N LEU A 147 20.86 12.45 15.09
CA LEU A 147 20.80 12.63 13.64
C LEU A 147 21.84 13.63 13.14
N ALA A 148 22.12 14.65 13.92
CA ALA A 148 23.10 15.68 13.58
C ALA A 148 24.49 15.03 13.37
N GLY A 149 25.10 15.31 12.21
CA GLY A 149 26.40 14.75 11.86
C GLY A 149 26.41 13.28 11.39
N LYS A 150 25.26 12.61 11.38
CA LYS A 150 25.13 11.27 10.77
C LYS A 150 25.56 11.32 9.31
N ALA A 151 26.38 10.32 8.90
CA ALA A 151 26.85 10.23 7.51
C ALA A 151 25.68 10.23 6.51
N GLY A 152 25.88 10.92 5.37
CA GLY A 152 24.84 11.05 4.34
C GLY A 152 24.11 12.40 4.38
N PRO A 153 22.79 12.43 4.12
CA PRO A 153 22.05 13.69 3.94
C PRO A 153 22.10 14.64 5.14
N TRP A 154 22.13 14.15 6.37
CA TRP A 154 22.25 14.97 7.56
C TRP A 154 23.55 15.77 7.64
N LYS A 155 24.63 15.18 7.13
CA LYS A 155 25.92 15.86 7.07
C LYS A 155 26.02 16.80 5.87
N GLN A 156 25.45 16.40 4.73
CA GLN A 156 25.59 17.11 3.46
C GLN A 156 24.59 18.27 3.33
N TYR A 157 23.36 18.07 3.76
CA TYR A 157 22.23 19.00 3.59
C TYR A 157 21.40 19.12 4.87
N PRO A 158 21.97 19.52 6.01
CA PRO A 158 21.28 19.54 7.30
C PRO A 158 20.00 20.37 7.28
N THR A 159 20.02 21.54 6.66
CA THR A 159 18.84 22.40 6.53
C THR A 159 17.68 21.71 5.81
N ARG A 160 17.95 21.00 4.72
CA ARG A 160 16.91 20.22 4.01
C ARG A 160 16.36 19.10 4.89
N MET A 161 17.19 18.44 5.66
CA MET A 161 16.75 17.40 6.59
C MET A 161 15.88 17.94 7.72
N LEU A 162 16.19 19.14 8.25
CA LEU A 162 15.31 19.82 9.20
C LEU A 162 13.94 20.11 8.60
N MET A 163 13.90 20.63 7.36
CA MET A 163 12.66 20.91 6.64
C MET A 163 11.83 19.63 6.43
N ASN A 164 12.46 18.56 6.01
CA ASN A 164 11.80 17.27 5.80
C ASN A 164 11.18 16.75 7.10
N ARG A 165 11.90 16.86 8.23
CA ARG A 165 11.40 16.44 9.55
C ARG A 165 10.23 17.29 10.02
N ALA A 166 10.36 18.62 9.97
CA ALA A 166 9.27 19.51 10.36
C ALA A 166 8.02 19.27 9.50
N THR A 167 8.21 19.10 8.17
CA THR A 167 7.12 18.79 7.24
C THR A 167 6.47 17.45 7.58
N ALA A 168 7.25 16.40 7.82
CA ALA A 168 6.75 15.07 8.17
C ALA A 168 5.89 15.12 9.44
N PHE A 169 6.34 15.81 10.48
CA PHE A 169 5.57 15.97 11.71
C PHE A 169 4.27 16.76 11.50
N ALA A 170 4.32 17.86 10.73
CA ALA A 170 3.14 18.65 10.44
C ALA A 170 2.09 17.83 9.68
N VAL A 171 2.51 17.03 8.69
CA VAL A 171 1.60 16.22 7.88
C VAL A 171 1.04 15.05 8.68
N ARG A 172 1.85 14.33 9.46
CA ARG A 172 1.38 13.22 10.30
C ARG A 172 0.34 13.65 11.32
N ASP A 173 0.54 14.83 11.93
CA ASP A 173 -0.36 15.32 12.97
C ASP A 173 -1.59 16.05 12.39
N GLY A 174 -1.46 16.66 11.22
CA GLY A 174 -2.48 17.53 10.67
C GLY A 174 -3.17 17.03 9.39
N ALA A 175 -2.62 16.05 8.68
CA ALA A 175 -3.16 15.50 7.45
C ALA A 175 -2.93 13.98 7.36
N ALA A 176 -3.16 13.26 8.45
CA ALA A 176 -3.02 11.80 8.50
C ALA A 176 -3.94 11.09 7.51
N ASP A 177 -5.08 11.70 7.20
CA ASP A 177 -6.03 11.28 6.17
C ASP A 177 -5.43 11.26 4.76
N ALA A 178 -4.50 12.16 4.43
CA ALA A 178 -3.79 12.15 3.16
C ALA A 178 -2.76 11.00 3.06
N LEU A 179 -2.27 10.50 4.20
CA LEU A 179 -1.24 9.46 4.26
C LEU A 179 -1.81 8.03 4.33
N MET A 180 -3.04 7.86 4.77
CA MET A 180 -3.68 6.56 4.94
C MET A 180 -2.76 5.54 5.65
N GLY A 181 -2.11 5.97 6.74
CA GLY A 181 -1.24 5.15 7.57
C GLY A 181 0.16 4.89 7.02
N MET A 182 0.57 5.50 5.90
CA MET A 182 1.96 5.40 5.45
C MET A 182 2.89 6.23 6.33
N ALA A 183 4.02 5.65 6.69
CA ALA A 183 5.11 6.36 7.36
C ALA A 183 5.97 7.12 6.36
N VAL A 184 6.74 8.09 6.83
CA VAL A 184 7.69 8.85 6.01
C VAL A 184 9.02 8.11 5.95
N ALA A 185 9.54 7.87 4.74
CA ALA A 185 10.72 7.05 4.52
C ALA A 185 11.96 7.57 5.26
N GLU A 186 12.15 8.88 5.26
CA GLU A 186 13.25 9.54 5.95
C GLU A 186 13.20 9.35 7.47
N GLU A 187 12.00 9.32 8.05
CA GLU A 187 11.84 9.05 9.48
C GLU A 187 12.17 7.60 9.82
N VAL A 188 11.60 6.66 9.07
CA VAL A 188 11.78 5.23 9.35
C VAL A 188 13.23 4.79 9.13
N SER A 189 13.93 5.37 8.14
CA SER A 189 15.34 5.09 7.90
C SER A 189 16.25 5.55 9.04
N ASP A 190 15.83 6.55 9.80
CA ASP A 190 16.60 7.07 10.91
C ASP A 190 16.47 6.26 12.20
N TYR A 191 15.39 5.47 12.36
CA TYR A 191 15.18 4.65 13.55
C TYR A 191 16.14 3.44 13.66
N GLY A 192 16.85 3.10 12.58
CA GLY A 192 17.72 1.91 12.53
C GLY A 192 16.95 0.59 12.42
N PRO A 193 17.64 -0.51 12.15
CA PRO A 193 17.02 -1.82 11.94
C PRO A 193 16.31 -2.39 13.18
N ASP A 194 16.74 -1.99 14.38
CA ASP A 194 16.19 -2.49 15.65
C ASP A 194 14.89 -1.79 16.12
N ALA A 195 14.54 -0.65 15.52
CA ALA A 195 13.34 0.10 15.92
C ALA A 195 12.02 -0.57 15.52
N ALA A 196 12.06 -1.54 14.64
CA ALA A 196 10.90 -2.34 14.22
C ALA A 196 10.81 -3.67 15.02
N ARG A 197 11.22 -3.67 16.29
CA ARG A 197 11.10 -4.87 17.12
C ARG A 197 9.61 -5.24 17.22
N ASP A 198 9.28 -6.44 16.75
CA ASP A 198 7.96 -7.00 16.93
C ASP A 198 7.71 -7.16 18.45
N VAL A 199 6.89 -6.27 18.99
CA VAL A 199 6.46 -6.31 20.41
C VAL A 199 5.21 -7.17 20.58
N THR A 200 4.76 -7.88 19.55
CA THR A 200 3.66 -8.84 19.67
C THR A 200 4.10 -9.89 20.68
N PRO A 201 3.39 -10.05 21.80
CA PRO A 201 3.72 -11.08 22.78
C PRO A 201 3.77 -12.44 22.06
N ALA A 202 4.87 -13.17 22.21
CA ALA A 202 4.94 -14.52 21.67
C ALA A 202 3.69 -15.30 22.15
N PRO A 203 3.01 -16.05 21.28
CA PRO A 203 1.84 -16.81 21.67
C PRO A 203 2.23 -17.68 22.85
N ARG A 204 1.54 -17.50 23.99
CA ARG A 204 1.79 -18.27 25.20
C ARG A 204 1.68 -19.74 24.85
N ARG A 205 2.79 -20.47 24.85
CA ARG A 205 2.80 -21.92 24.71
C ARG A 205 2.01 -22.46 25.93
N GLY A 206 0.77 -22.93 25.72
CA GLY A 206 0.00 -23.62 26.73
C GLY A 206 -1.39 -23.07 27.07
N GLY A 207 -1.94 -22.07 26.36
CA GLY A 207 -3.36 -21.76 26.46
C GLY A 207 -4.21 -22.69 25.59
N PRO A 208 -5.47 -23.01 25.99
CA PRO A 208 -6.35 -23.80 25.14
C PRO A 208 -6.47 -23.10 23.78
N ARG A 209 -6.13 -23.82 22.72
CA ARG A 209 -6.34 -23.36 21.36
C ARG A 209 -7.86 -23.33 21.14
N PHE A 210 -8.46 -22.17 21.26
CA PHE A 210 -9.74 -21.89 20.63
C PHE A 210 -9.45 -21.76 19.12
N ALA A 211 -9.24 -22.88 18.46
CA ALA A 211 -9.52 -22.96 17.06
C ALA A 211 -11.04 -22.93 16.94
N PRO A 212 -11.65 -21.99 16.20
CA PRO A 212 -13.04 -22.17 15.82
C PRO A 212 -13.09 -23.52 15.09
N GLN A 213 -13.78 -24.49 15.65
CA GLN A 213 -14.15 -25.69 14.92
C GLN A 213 -15.08 -25.19 13.83
N LEU A 214 -14.55 -25.05 12.63
CA LEU A 214 -15.38 -25.07 11.44
C LEU A 214 -16.14 -26.39 11.51
N PRO A 215 -17.47 -26.39 11.37
CA PRO A 215 -18.20 -27.65 11.24
C PRO A 215 -17.53 -28.42 10.12
N GLU A 216 -17.18 -29.68 10.41
CA GLU A 216 -16.73 -30.59 9.36
C GLU A 216 -17.79 -30.55 8.27
N PRO A 217 -17.40 -30.40 6.99
CA PRO A 217 -18.36 -30.56 5.92
C PRO A 217 -19.04 -31.93 6.17
N GLU A 218 -20.36 -31.91 6.34
CA GLU A 218 -21.12 -33.14 6.27
C GLU A 218 -20.80 -33.73 4.92
N ASP A 219 -20.18 -34.91 4.91
CA ASP A 219 -19.99 -35.67 3.68
C ASP A 219 -21.39 -36.12 3.23
N ASP A 220 -22.08 -35.20 2.52
CA ASP A 220 -23.20 -35.55 1.67
C ASP A 220 -22.60 -36.39 0.51
N GLU A 221 -22.32 -37.66 0.77
CA GLU A 221 -22.16 -38.61 -0.30
C GLU A 221 -23.50 -38.58 -1.07
N PRO A 222 -23.52 -38.20 -2.34
CA PRO A 222 -24.75 -38.24 -3.10
C PRO A 222 -25.27 -39.69 -3.10
N GLU A 223 -26.49 -39.85 -2.63
CA GLU A 223 -27.15 -41.18 -2.68
C GLU A 223 -27.05 -41.76 -4.10
N PRO A 224 -26.77 -43.05 -4.22
CA PRO A 224 -26.59 -43.67 -5.53
C PRO A 224 -27.90 -43.54 -6.31
N VAL A 225 -27.85 -42.79 -7.39
CA VAL A 225 -28.96 -42.59 -8.33
C VAL A 225 -29.36 -43.98 -8.87
N GLN A 226 -30.58 -44.40 -8.59
CA GLN A 226 -31.09 -45.67 -9.12
C GLN A 226 -31.41 -45.53 -10.60
N HIS A 227 -30.80 -46.36 -11.41
CA HIS A 227 -31.05 -46.45 -12.84
C HIS A 227 -31.91 -47.69 -13.11
N ASP A 228 -32.82 -47.58 -14.04
CA ASP A 228 -33.55 -48.71 -14.57
C ASP A 228 -32.55 -49.61 -15.35
N GLU A 229 -32.50 -50.91 -15.01
CA GLU A 229 -31.52 -51.87 -15.57
C GLU A 229 -31.77 -52.17 -17.06
N GLU A 230 -32.95 -51.88 -17.59
CA GLU A 230 -33.33 -52.19 -18.99
C GLU A 230 -33.23 -50.98 -19.94
N THR A 231 -33.43 -49.78 -19.46
CA THR A 231 -33.45 -48.56 -20.28
C THR A 231 -32.31 -47.59 -20.01
N GLY A 232 -31.65 -47.69 -18.85
CA GLY A 232 -30.57 -46.77 -18.46
C GLY A 232 -31.04 -45.37 -18.07
N GLU A 233 -32.33 -45.12 -17.89
CA GLU A 233 -32.88 -43.85 -17.50
C GLU A 233 -32.85 -43.66 -15.96
N VAL A 234 -32.57 -42.42 -15.51
CA VAL A 234 -32.56 -42.03 -14.11
C VAL A 234 -33.99 -41.98 -13.58
N LEU A 235 -34.30 -42.77 -12.54
CA LEU A 235 -35.58 -42.69 -11.86
C LEU A 235 -35.61 -41.41 -10.99
N GLU A 236 -36.32 -40.38 -11.43
CA GLU A 236 -36.58 -39.21 -10.59
C GLU A 236 -37.62 -39.56 -9.50
N ASP A 237 -37.18 -39.51 -8.23
CA ASP A 237 -38.09 -39.59 -7.09
C ASP A 237 -38.98 -38.34 -7.07
N GLY A 238 -40.27 -38.56 -7.26
CA GLY A 238 -41.30 -37.53 -7.27
C GLY A 238 -41.62 -36.99 -5.88
N ALA A 239 -40.85 -35.95 -5.45
CA ALA A 239 -41.14 -35.20 -4.26
C ALA A 239 -40.75 -33.72 -4.41
N HIS A 240 -41.42 -32.98 -5.30
CA HIS A 240 -41.51 -31.51 -5.20
C HIS A 240 -42.76 -31.00 -5.88
N ALA A 241 -43.91 -31.22 -5.22
CA ALA A 241 -45.12 -30.43 -5.46
C ALA A 241 -45.80 -30.17 -4.13
N GLU A 242 -45.42 -29.07 -3.49
CA GLU A 242 -46.25 -28.36 -2.48
C GLU A 242 -45.47 -27.21 -1.83
N TRP A 243 -45.39 -26.09 -2.50
CA TRP A 243 -45.13 -24.79 -1.86
C TRP A 243 -45.52 -23.66 -2.82
N ILE A 244 -46.82 -23.51 -3.12
CA ILE A 244 -47.39 -22.22 -3.50
C ILE A 244 -48.88 -22.31 -3.14
N GLU A 245 -49.25 -21.74 -2.00
CA GLU A 245 -50.51 -21.03 -1.72
C GLU A 245 -50.56 -20.75 -0.21
N ASP A 246 -50.32 -19.49 0.16
CA ASP A 246 -51.12 -18.72 1.07
C ASP A 246 -50.33 -17.47 1.51
N SER A 247 -50.67 -16.39 0.86
CA SER A 247 -50.55 -15.05 1.47
C SER A 247 -51.68 -14.19 0.92
N LYS A 248 -52.73 -14.20 1.67
CA LYS A 248 -53.67 -13.06 1.69
C LYS A 248 -53.27 -12.09 2.78
#